data_482007ef3a1e9024056b51e15d9df13d
#
_entry.id   482007ef3a1e9024056b51e15d9df13d
#
_cell.length_a   1.000
_cell.length_b   1.000
_cell.length_c   1.000
_cell.angle_alpha   90.00
_cell.angle_beta   90.00
_cell.angle_gamma   90.00
#
_symmetry.space_group_name_H-M   'P 1'
#
loop_
_entity.id
_entity.type
_entity.pdbx_description
1 polymer ?
#
loop_
_entity_poly.entity_id
_entity_poly.type
_entity_poly.pdbx_seq_one_letter_code
_entity_poly.pdbx_strand_id
1 'polypeptide(L)'
;MNGKMIESPKSFRVACTVTTQIIAAVASNQYGGQSVDMIHLGKYLRKSYNRFKKEIENKHKGQIKKKIIEELVQERIKEELKAGVQTIQYQINTLMTTNGQSPFVTLFLHLDKDDPYIKENAMIIEEILRQRYEGIKNEEGIFVTPAFPKLVYVLDEFNNLTGGEYDYLTKIAVKCSAKRMYPDYISAKKMRENYEGNVFSPMGCRSFLSPWKDKEGNYKFEGRFNQGVVSLNLPQISIIADGDEEKFWDLLEERLELCKEALMCRHYALLGTYSDISPIHWQYGAITRLNKGEKIDKLLMDGYSTLSLGYIGIYETTKLIKGVSHTTEEGRKFALELMKKLNDTVKKWKKETGLGFALYGTPAESLCYRFARIDKEKFGTIKDITDKGYYTNSYHVDVREKINAFDKLKFESEFQNISTGGAISYIEIPNMSNNLEAL
;
A
#
# COMPACT_ATOMS: atom_id res chain seq x y z
N MET A 1 6.06 31.64 1.38
CA MET A 1 7.09 30.95 0.57
C MET A 1 6.42 30.48 -0.70
N ASN A 2 6.87 30.88 -1.87
CA ASN A 2 6.17 30.68 -3.15
C ASN A 2 6.25 29.26 -3.71
N GLY A 3 5.92 28.23 -2.95
CA GLY A 3 5.91 26.85 -3.40
C GLY A 3 7.28 26.21 -3.68
N LYS A 4 8.39 26.95 -3.51
CA LYS A 4 9.75 26.45 -3.57
C LYS A 4 10.37 26.56 -2.18
N MET A 5 10.20 25.51 -1.39
CA MET A 5 10.75 25.50 -0.03
C MET A 5 12.27 25.37 -0.01
N ILE A 6 12.83 24.61 -0.95
CA ILE A 6 14.26 24.31 -1.03
C ILE A 6 14.71 24.12 -2.48
N GLU A 7 16.02 24.29 -2.74
CA GLU A 7 16.62 23.84 -4.00
C GLU A 7 16.47 22.33 -4.19
N SER A 8 16.43 21.90 -5.47
CA SER A 8 16.49 20.47 -5.78
C SER A 8 17.78 19.85 -5.19
N PRO A 9 17.70 18.71 -4.50
CA PRO A 9 18.88 18.03 -3.97
C PRO A 9 19.95 17.82 -5.04
N LYS A 10 21.22 18.01 -4.67
CA LYS A 10 22.38 17.84 -5.56
C LYS A 10 23.06 16.48 -5.37
N SER A 11 22.63 15.68 -4.39
CA SER A 11 23.14 14.34 -4.13
C SER A 11 22.05 13.41 -3.63
N PHE A 12 22.31 12.11 -3.71
CA PHE A 12 21.39 11.08 -3.23
C PHE A 12 21.15 11.17 -1.72
N ARG A 13 22.21 11.34 -0.92
CA ARG A 13 22.09 11.44 0.54
C ARG A 13 21.22 12.62 0.97
N VAL A 14 21.40 13.78 0.33
CA VAL A 14 20.54 14.96 0.60
C VAL A 14 19.10 14.68 0.17
N ALA A 15 18.88 14.00 -0.97
CA ALA A 15 17.55 13.63 -1.41
C ALA A 15 16.86 12.69 -0.41
N CYS A 16 17.57 11.72 0.15
CA CYS A 16 17.06 10.83 1.21
C CYS A 16 16.65 11.62 2.47
N THR A 17 17.48 12.55 2.91
CA THR A 17 17.16 13.42 4.06
C THR A 17 15.91 14.26 3.80
N VAL A 18 15.79 14.86 2.62
CA VAL A 18 14.60 15.65 2.23
C VAL A 18 13.36 14.77 2.19
N THR A 19 13.48 13.56 1.65
CA THR A 19 12.39 12.58 1.61
C THR A 19 11.87 12.28 3.03
N THR A 20 12.75 12.04 3.98
CA THR A 20 12.35 11.76 5.37
C THR A 20 11.68 12.95 6.05
N GLN A 21 12.14 14.18 5.76
CA GLN A 21 11.50 15.40 6.26
C GLN A 21 10.08 15.58 5.69
N ILE A 22 9.90 15.28 4.40
CA ILE A 22 8.57 15.32 3.77
C ILE A 22 7.66 14.26 4.41
N ILE A 23 8.15 13.03 4.57
CA ILE A 23 7.41 11.93 5.23
C ILE A 23 6.94 12.33 6.63
N ALA A 24 7.83 12.90 7.44
CA ALA A 24 7.50 13.33 8.80
C ALA A 24 6.48 14.48 8.82
N ALA A 25 6.63 15.46 7.92
CA ALA A 25 5.71 16.58 7.81
C ALA A 25 4.31 16.14 7.36
N VAL A 26 4.23 15.23 6.39
CA VAL A 26 2.95 14.64 5.94
C VAL A 26 2.31 13.84 7.06
N ALA A 27 3.06 12.94 7.71
CA ALA A 27 2.55 12.11 8.81
C ALA A 27 2.07 12.94 10.01
N SER A 28 2.62 14.13 10.25
CA SER A 28 2.19 15.05 11.30
C SER A 28 0.87 15.77 11.00
N ASN A 29 0.39 15.71 9.77
CA ASN A 29 -0.80 16.43 9.31
C ASN A 29 -1.93 15.50 8.80
N GLN A 30 -1.79 14.18 8.96
CA GLN A 30 -2.81 13.21 8.55
C GLN A 30 -2.88 12.02 9.47
N TYR A 31 -4.03 11.36 9.50
CA TYR A 31 -4.17 9.98 9.94
C TYR A 31 -4.02 9.04 8.75
N GLY A 32 -3.52 7.83 9.00
CA GLY A 32 -3.35 6.81 7.99
C GLY A 32 -2.02 6.87 7.27
N GLY A 33 -1.89 5.97 6.28
CA GLY A 33 -0.64 5.74 5.59
C GLY A 33 -0.35 6.73 4.47
N GLN A 34 0.91 6.83 4.14
CA GLN A 34 1.41 7.47 2.94
C GLN A 34 2.31 6.49 2.20
N SER A 35 2.40 6.63 0.88
CA SER A 35 3.32 5.84 0.06
C SER A 35 4.30 6.75 -0.66
N VAL A 36 5.53 6.29 -0.76
CA VAL A 36 6.60 6.96 -1.49
C VAL A 36 7.14 5.99 -2.53
N ASP A 37 7.07 6.37 -3.80
CA ASP A 37 7.70 5.62 -4.87
C ASP A 37 9.19 5.93 -4.92
N MET A 38 10.02 4.89 -4.78
CA MET A 38 11.47 5.04 -4.72
C MET A 38 12.10 5.34 -6.08
N ILE A 39 11.35 5.16 -7.18
CA ILE A 39 11.79 5.48 -8.55
C ILE A 39 12.25 6.94 -8.68
N HIS A 40 11.66 7.84 -7.89
CA HIS A 40 12.02 9.26 -7.91
C HIS A 40 13.42 9.57 -7.40
N LEU A 41 14.10 8.63 -6.74
CA LEU A 41 15.43 8.82 -6.16
C LEU A 41 16.57 8.48 -7.12
N GLY A 42 16.35 7.68 -8.15
CA GLY A 42 17.38 7.24 -9.11
C GLY A 42 18.14 8.40 -9.75
N LYS A 43 17.42 9.45 -10.16
CA LYS A 43 18.05 10.66 -10.71
C LYS A 43 19.06 11.34 -9.79
N TYR A 44 18.87 11.24 -8.48
CA TYR A 44 19.78 11.84 -7.51
C TYR A 44 21.02 10.98 -7.28
N LEU A 45 20.87 9.64 -7.39
CA LEU A 45 22.03 8.74 -7.37
C LEU A 45 22.90 8.98 -8.61
N ARG A 46 22.31 9.16 -9.81
CA ARG A 46 23.03 9.57 -11.02
C ARG A 46 23.75 10.92 -10.85
N LYS A 47 23.12 11.90 -10.20
CA LYS A 47 23.79 13.18 -9.88
C LYS A 47 25.00 12.98 -8.98
N SER A 48 24.92 12.14 -7.95
CA SER A 48 26.05 11.80 -7.09
C SER A 48 27.17 11.12 -7.88
N TYR A 49 26.84 10.16 -8.73
CA TYR A 49 27.80 9.50 -9.61
C TYR A 49 28.57 10.50 -10.48
N ASN A 50 27.85 11.37 -11.18
CA ASN A 50 28.47 12.37 -12.06
C ASN A 50 29.35 13.35 -11.27
N ARG A 51 28.95 13.74 -10.08
CA ARG A 51 29.76 14.60 -9.18
C ARG A 51 31.04 13.89 -8.76
N PHE A 52 30.97 12.67 -8.25
CA PHE A 52 32.14 11.92 -7.81
C PHE A 52 33.12 11.66 -8.96
N LYS A 53 32.61 11.32 -10.12
CA LYS A 53 33.42 11.13 -11.32
C LYS A 53 34.23 12.38 -11.64
N LYS A 54 33.56 13.54 -11.70
CA LYS A 54 34.20 14.83 -11.95
C LYS A 54 35.24 15.21 -10.87
N GLU A 55 34.92 14.97 -9.61
CA GLU A 55 35.85 15.21 -8.49
C GLU A 55 37.11 14.35 -8.60
N ILE A 56 36.98 13.06 -8.90
CA ILE A 56 38.12 12.12 -9.03
C ILE A 56 38.93 12.44 -10.27
N GLU A 57 38.32 12.72 -11.42
CA GLU A 57 38.98 13.12 -12.66
C GLU A 57 39.82 14.40 -12.44
N ASN A 58 39.21 15.41 -11.80
CA ASN A 58 39.91 16.67 -11.49
C ASN A 58 41.06 16.47 -10.51
N LYS A 59 40.89 15.62 -9.50
CA LYS A 59 41.92 15.34 -8.49
C LYS A 59 43.15 14.66 -9.09
N HIS A 60 42.95 13.76 -10.03
CA HIS A 60 44.01 12.94 -10.58
C HIS A 60 44.57 13.45 -11.92
N LYS A 61 43.92 14.46 -12.55
CA LYS A 61 44.42 15.17 -13.77
C LYS A 61 44.97 14.24 -14.88
N GLY A 62 44.30 13.12 -15.12
CA GLY A 62 44.72 12.14 -16.13
C GLY A 62 45.85 11.18 -15.74
N GLN A 63 46.30 11.21 -14.48
CA GLN A 63 47.39 10.36 -13.96
C GLN A 63 46.98 8.90 -13.75
N ILE A 64 45.64 8.60 -13.70
CA ILE A 64 45.12 7.25 -13.50
C ILE A 64 44.26 6.82 -14.67
N LYS A 65 44.19 5.48 -14.90
CA LYS A 65 43.40 4.89 -15.97
C LYS A 65 41.90 5.08 -15.73
N LYS A 66 41.11 5.23 -16.79
CA LYS A 66 39.63 5.36 -16.71
C LYS A 66 38.98 4.24 -15.89
N LYS A 67 39.51 3.02 -15.97
CA LYS A 67 39.01 1.89 -15.16
C LYS A 67 39.14 2.12 -13.67
N ILE A 68 40.29 2.67 -13.23
CA ILE A 68 40.53 2.99 -11.80
C ILE A 68 39.60 4.13 -11.36
N ILE A 69 39.35 5.12 -12.22
CA ILE A 69 38.40 6.20 -11.94
C ILE A 69 37.03 5.59 -11.68
N GLU A 70 36.57 4.67 -12.56
CA GLU A 70 35.26 4.02 -12.42
C GLU A 70 35.17 3.18 -11.14
N GLU A 71 36.19 2.43 -10.79
CA GLU A 71 36.25 1.65 -9.54
C GLU A 71 36.12 2.56 -8.30
N LEU A 72 36.86 3.68 -8.26
CA LEU A 72 36.77 4.65 -7.17
C LEU A 72 35.41 5.35 -7.09
N VAL A 73 34.78 5.63 -8.25
CA VAL A 73 33.43 6.20 -8.31
C VAL A 73 32.44 5.21 -7.74
N GLN A 74 32.50 3.95 -8.15
CA GLN A 74 31.60 2.90 -7.68
C GLN A 74 31.73 2.64 -6.18
N GLU A 75 32.93 2.70 -5.64
CA GLU A 75 33.15 2.60 -4.18
C GLU A 75 32.44 3.73 -3.43
N ARG A 76 32.64 4.98 -3.85
CA ARG A 76 31.98 6.14 -3.25
C ARG A 76 30.44 6.11 -3.41
N ILE A 77 29.93 5.59 -4.53
CA ILE A 77 28.49 5.43 -4.76
C ILE A 77 27.90 4.39 -3.81
N LYS A 78 28.58 3.27 -3.59
CA LYS A 78 28.14 2.25 -2.62
C LYS A 78 28.05 2.81 -1.21
N GLU A 79 29.04 3.61 -0.79
CA GLU A 79 29.04 4.28 0.52
C GLU A 79 27.87 5.28 0.64
N GLU A 80 27.69 6.14 -0.38
CA GLU A 80 26.61 7.13 -0.39
C GLU A 80 25.23 6.46 -0.41
N LEU A 81 25.08 5.39 -1.18
CA LEU A 81 23.86 4.59 -1.27
C LEU A 81 23.49 3.97 0.08
N LYS A 82 24.46 3.29 0.70
CA LYS A 82 24.29 2.68 2.03
C LYS A 82 23.89 3.73 3.07
N ALA A 83 24.59 4.86 3.12
CA ALA A 83 24.32 5.93 4.07
C ALA A 83 22.95 6.60 3.81
N GLY A 84 22.57 6.81 2.55
CA GLY A 84 21.27 7.39 2.18
C GLY A 84 20.11 6.49 2.57
N VAL A 85 20.16 5.21 2.25
CA VAL A 85 19.12 4.23 2.62
C VAL A 85 19.05 4.07 4.14
N GLN A 86 20.19 4.02 4.82
CA GLN A 86 20.24 3.98 6.29
C GLN A 86 19.59 5.23 6.91
N THR A 87 19.78 6.41 6.31
CA THR A 87 19.11 7.64 6.75
C THR A 87 17.60 7.50 6.68
N ILE A 88 17.07 6.97 5.57
CA ILE A 88 15.61 6.74 5.42
C ILE A 88 15.10 5.80 6.51
N GLN A 89 15.75 4.64 6.70
CA GLN A 89 15.32 3.66 7.69
C GLN A 89 15.41 4.22 9.11
N TYR A 90 16.51 4.84 9.47
CA TYR A 90 16.73 5.38 10.79
C TYR A 90 15.73 6.49 11.13
N GLN A 91 15.57 7.46 10.24
CA GLN A 91 14.66 8.58 10.45
C GLN A 91 13.21 8.14 10.59
N ILE A 92 12.72 7.21 9.76
CA ILE A 92 11.34 6.72 9.86
C ILE A 92 11.08 6.03 11.20
N ASN A 93 12.07 5.33 11.77
CA ASN A 93 11.92 4.61 13.02
C ASN A 93 12.18 5.45 14.27
N THR A 94 12.85 6.58 14.15
CA THR A 94 13.22 7.44 15.30
C THR A 94 12.44 8.75 15.33
N LEU A 95 11.85 9.18 14.21
CA LEU A 95 11.01 10.36 14.18
C LEU A 95 9.64 10.07 14.78
N MET A 96 9.22 10.94 15.66
CA MET A 96 7.87 10.96 16.19
C MET A 96 7.10 12.10 15.53
N THR A 97 5.89 11.82 15.05
CA THR A 97 5.00 12.85 14.52
C THR A 97 4.46 13.72 15.65
N THR A 98 3.91 14.88 15.31
CA THR A 98 3.22 15.74 16.29
C THR A 98 2.05 15.04 16.98
N ASN A 99 1.53 13.96 16.39
CA ASN A 99 0.46 13.12 16.95
C ASN A 99 0.99 12.00 17.86
N GLY A 100 2.31 11.95 18.14
CA GLY A 100 2.92 10.94 19.01
C GLY A 100 3.03 9.54 18.38
N GLN A 101 3.01 9.44 17.04
CA GLN A 101 3.11 8.19 16.30
C GLN A 101 4.35 8.15 15.40
N SER A 102 4.87 6.97 15.14
CA SER A 102 5.84 6.79 14.03
C SER A 102 5.13 6.98 12.69
N PRO A 103 5.81 7.55 11.68
CA PRO A 103 5.22 7.70 10.35
C PRO A 103 4.77 6.36 9.78
N PHE A 104 3.48 6.23 9.49
CA PHE A 104 2.95 5.08 8.73
C PHE A 104 3.27 5.29 7.26
N VAL A 105 4.37 4.70 6.80
CA VAL A 105 4.86 4.89 5.43
C VAL A 105 5.15 3.57 4.74
N THR A 106 4.82 3.52 3.46
CA THR A 106 5.13 2.43 2.55
C THR A 106 6.13 2.91 1.50
N LEU A 107 7.22 2.18 1.30
CA LEU A 107 8.13 2.38 0.18
C LEU A 107 7.72 1.43 -0.95
N PHE A 108 7.42 2.00 -2.10
CA PHE A 108 7.08 1.25 -3.31
C PHE A 108 8.35 1.01 -4.12
N LEU A 109 8.69 -0.27 -4.27
CA LEU A 109 9.91 -0.74 -4.91
C LEU A 109 9.56 -1.22 -6.32
N HIS A 110 9.51 -0.28 -7.23
CA HIS A 110 9.14 -0.48 -8.62
C HIS A 110 10.31 -0.20 -9.54
N LEU A 111 10.48 -1.03 -10.56
CA LEU A 111 11.34 -0.76 -11.71
C LEU A 111 10.46 -0.55 -12.93
N ASP A 112 10.74 0.51 -13.68
CA ASP A 112 10.16 0.74 -15.00
C ASP A 112 11.26 0.53 -16.05
N LYS A 113 11.01 -0.35 -17.03
CA LYS A 113 11.97 -0.66 -18.10
C LYS A 113 12.31 0.55 -18.98
N ASP A 114 11.40 1.53 -19.04
CA ASP A 114 11.56 2.74 -19.87
C ASP A 114 12.15 3.92 -19.05
N ASP A 115 12.42 3.71 -17.74
CA ASP A 115 13.07 4.74 -16.91
C ASP A 115 14.56 4.87 -17.24
N PRO A 116 15.05 6.08 -17.57
CA PRO A 116 16.47 6.33 -17.83
C PRO A 116 17.37 6.08 -16.61
N TYR A 117 16.79 5.93 -15.41
CA TYR A 117 17.48 5.70 -14.15
C TYR A 117 17.26 4.28 -13.60
N ILE A 118 16.81 3.33 -14.43
CA ILE A 118 16.48 1.97 -14.00
C ILE A 118 17.63 1.28 -13.23
N LYS A 119 18.89 1.50 -13.67
CA LYS A 119 20.07 0.93 -13.00
C LYS A 119 20.27 1.48 -11.59
N GLU A 120 20.12 2.79 -11.45
CA GLU A 120 20.20 3.45 -10.15
C GLU A 120 19.04 3.03 -9.23
N ASN A 121 17.84 2.90 -9.78
CA ASN A 121 16.69 2.42 -9.03
C ASN A 121 16.86 0.96 -8.60
N ALA A 122 17.42 0.10 -9.43
CA ALA A 122 17.78 -1.26 -9.06
C ALA A 122 18.78 -1.30 -7.89
N MET A 123 19.82 -0.46 -7.91
CA MET A 123 20.77 -0.34 -6.81
C MET A 123 20.10 0.14 -5.51
N ILE A 124 19.17 1.09 -5.59
CA ILE A 124 18.43 1.60 -4.43
C ILE A 124 17.54 0.50 -3.84
N ILE A 125 16.81 -0.23 -4.68
CA ILE A 125 15.94 -1.35 -4.26
C ILE A 125 16.79 -2.45 -3.60
N GLU A 126 17.91 -2.82 -4.21
CA GLU A 126 18.83 -3.82 -3.67
C GLU A 126 19.29 -3.43 -2.27
N GLU A 127 19.74 -2.19 -2.09
CA GLU A 127 20.24 -1.72 -0.79
C GLU A 127 19.13 -1.65 0.27
N ILE A 128 17.91 -1.21 -0.10
CA ILE A 128 16.76 -1.22 0.80
C ILE A 128 16.45 -2.64 1.28
N LEU A 129 16.43 -3.62 0.37
CA LEU A 129 16.16 -5.02 0.70
C LEU A 129 17.27 -5.62 1.56
N ARG A 130 18.55 -5.31 1.27
CA ARG A 130 19.70 -5.76 2.07
C ARG A 130 19.64 -5.23 3.50
N GLN A 131 19.40 -3.92 3.67
CA GLN A 131 19.29 -3.34 5.00
C GLN A 131 18.06 -3.83 5.74
N ARG A 132 16.94 -4.08 5.06
CA ARG A 132 15.76 -4.71 5.67
C ARG A 132 16.08 -6.14 6.13
N TYR A 133 16.80 -6.91 5.32
CA TYR A 133 17.25 -8.27 5.69
C TYR A 133 18.12 -8.27 6.95
N GLU A 134 19.04 -7.32 7.08
CA GLU A 134 19.86 -7.15 8.29
C GLU A 134 18.99 -6.77 9.49
N GLY A 135 18.08 -5.82 9.34
CA GLY A 135 17.24 -5.27 10.41
C GLY A 135 17.88 -4.06 11.09
N ILE A 136 17.27 -3.61 12.17
CA ILE A 136 17.74 -2.50 13.00
C ILE A 136 18.14 -3.03 14.37
N LYS A 137 19.27 -2.57 14.89
CA LYS A 137 19.70 -2.92 16.25
C LYS A 137 18.84 -2.18 17.28
N ASN A 138 18.30 -2.94 18.24
CA ASN A 138 17.67 -2.38 19.44
C ASN A 138 18.75 -1.95 20.45
N GLU A 139 18.33 -1.48 21.63
CA GLU A 139 19.20 -1.03 22.72
C GLU A 139 20.13 -2.15 23.23
N GLU A 140 19.72 -3.39 23.14
CA GLU A 140 20.49 -4.57 23.53
C GLU A 140 21.48 -5.03 22.42
N GLY A 141 21.54 -4.34 21.29
CA GLY A 141 22.36 -4.69 20.15
C GLY A 141 21.83 -5.84 19.30
N ILE A 142 20.61 -6.28 19.53
CA ILE A 142 19.94 -7.35 18.79
C ILE A 142 19.27 -6.78 17.53
N PHE A 143 19.46 -7.44 16.39
CA PHE A 143 18.80 -7.05 15.15
C PHE A 143 17.33 -7.47 15.13
N VAL A 144 16.44 -6.48 15.13
CA VAL A 144 14.98 -6.65 15.06
C VAL A 144 14.44 -6.22 13.71
N THR A 145 13.23 -6.71 13.38
CA THR A 145 12.49 -6.25 12.19
C THR A 145 11.75 -4.97 12.52
N PRO A 146 12.05 -3.83 11.87
CA PRO A 146 11.31 -2.61 12.09
C PRO A 146 9.89 -2.72 11.52
N ALA A 147 8.90 -2.14 12.21
CA ALA A 147 7.51 -2.10 11.74
C ALA A 147 7.36 -1.24 10.47
N PHE A 148 8.15 -0.17 10.37
CA PHE A 148 8.15 0.76 9.24
C PHE A 148 9.58 1.01 8.74
N PRO A 149 9.72 1.46 7.47
CA PRO A 149 8.68 1.54 6.43
C PRO A 149 8.17 0.15 6.04
N LYS A 150 6.90 0.03 5.65
CA LYS A 150 6.43 -1.14 4.91
C LYS A 150 7.07 -1.13 3.53
N LEU A 151 7.34 -2.31 2.99
CA LEU A 151 7.93 -2.46 1.65
C LEU A 151 6.95 -3.20 0.75
N VAL A 152 6.70 -2.65 -0.42
CA VAL A 152 5.93 -3.31 -1.48
C VAL A 152 6.82 -3.44 -2.70
N TYR A 153 7.07 -4.67 -3.13
CA TYR A 153 7.94 -5.00 -4.25
C TYR A 153 7.11 -5.43 -5.46
N VAL A 154 7.37 -4.80 -6.60
CA VAL A 154 6.66 -5.07 -7.84
C VAL A 154 7.33 -6.19 -8.61
N LEU A 155 6.58 -7.28 -8.84
CA LEU A 155 6.96 -8.39 -9.70
C LEU A 155 6.59 -8.05 -11.15
N ASP A 156 7.59 -8.00 -12.02
CA ASP A 156 7.44 -7.82 -13.46
C ASP A 156 8.22 -8.90 -14.22
N GLU A 157 7.98 -9.06 -15.51
CA GLU A 157 8.61 -10.12 -16.33
C GLU A 157 10.14 -10.03 -16.31
N PHE A 158 10.71 -8.82 -16.36
CA PHE A 158 12.16 -8.62 -16.41
C PHE A 158 12.88 -8.74 -15.05
N ASN A 159 12.15 -8.80 -13.95
CA ASN A 159 12.74 -9.01 -12.62
C ASN A 159 12.30 -10.30 -11.93
N ASN A 160 11.30 -11.00 -12.47
CA ASN A 160 10.73 -12.21 -11.86
C ASN A 160 11.03 -13.50 -12.66
N LEU A 161 11.34 -13.39 -13.94
CA LEU A 161 11.69 -14.55 -14.74
C LEU A 161 13.18 -14.88 -14.61
N THR A 162 13.47 -16.17 -14.45
CA THR A 162 14.86 -16.68 -14.34
C THR A 162 15.69 -16.26 -15.55
N GLY A 163 16.82 -15.62 -15.30
CA GLY A 163 17.70 -15.08 -16.34
C GLY A 163 17.34 -13.65 -16.79
N GLY A 164 16.33 -13.03 -16.24
CA GLY A 164 16.06 -11.60 -16.43
C GLY A 164 17.18 -10.73 -15.86
N GLU A 165 17.42 -9.56 -16.43
CA GLU A 165 18.51 -8.64 -16.01
C GLU A 165 18.45 -8.30 -14.52
N TYR A 166 17.24 -8.26 -13.94
CA TYR A 166 16.98 -7.88 -12.55
C TYR A 166 16.38 -9.01 -11.71
N ASP A 167 16.48 -10.29 -12.15
CA ASP A 167 15.96 -11.45 -11.38
C ASP A 167 16.63 -11.61 -10.01
N TYR A 168 17.87 -11.14 -9.90
CA TYR A 168 18.62 -11.14 -8.65
C TYR A 168 17.93 -10.31 -7.54
N LEU A 169 17.19 -9.25 -7.91
CA LEU A 169 16.43 -8.44 -6.93
C LEU A 169 15.29 -9.23 -6.33
N THR A 170 14.57 -10.02 -7.12
CA THR A 170 13.51 -10.90 -6.61
C THR A 170 14.08 -11.97 -5.69
N LYS A 171 15.24 -12.55 -6.00
CA LYS A 171 15.95 -13.48 -5.11
C LYS A 171 16.32 -12.84 -3.76
N ILE A 172 16.77 -11.58 -3.78
CA ILE A 172 17.05 -10.82 -2.55
C ILE A 172 15.75 -10.51 -1.79
N ALA A 173 14.67 -10.14 -2.50
CA ALA A 173 13.37 -9.87 -1.90
C ALA A 173 12.81 -11.11 -1.19
N VAL A 174 12.84 -12.29 -1.86
CA VAL A 174 12.42 -13.59 -1.28
C VAL A 174 13.25 -13.92 -0.05
N LYS A 175 14.58 -13.78 -0.12
CA LYS A 175 15.46 -13.97 1.04
C LYS A 175 15.12 -13.03 2.20
N CYS A 176 14.77 -11.80 1.90
CA CYS A 176 14.33 -10.83 2.89
C CYS A 176 12.98 -11.25 3.51
N SER A 177 12.00 -11.66 2.70
CA SER A 177 10.70 -12.12 3.17
C SER A 177 10.79 -13.35 4.08
N ALA A 178 11.64 -14.32 3.73
CA ALA A 178 11.86 -15.53 4.54
C ALA A 178 12.33 -15.21 5.97
N LYS A 179 13.05 -14.09 6.17
CA LYS A 179 13.58 -13.69 7.48
C LYS A 179 12.77 -12.60 8.17
N ARG A 180 12.18 -11.68 7.41
CA ARG A 180 11.60 -10.43 7.92
C ARG A 180 10.11 -10.25 7.60
N MET A 181 9.49 -11.18 6.87
CA MET A 181 8.10 -11.12 6.41
C MET A 181 7.79 -9.91 5.48
N TYR A 182 8.81 -9.30 4.92
CA TYR A 182 8.74 -8.18 3.97
C TYR A 182 9.78 -8.41 2.86
N PRO A 183 9.52 -7.90 1.65
CA PRO A 183 8.40 -7.05 1.22
C PRO A 183 7.09 -7.81 0.96
N ASP A 184 5.97 -7.09 0.87
CA ASP A 184 4.75 -7.55 0.21
C ASP A 184 4.96 -7.52 -1.30
N TYR A 185 4.29 -8.39 -2.05
CA TYR A 185 4.47 -8.53 -3.50
C TYR A 185 3.23 -8.08 -4.25
N ILE A 186 3.45 -7.39 -5.39
CA ILE A 186 2.38 -6.97 -6.28
C ILE A 186 2.74 -7.31 -7.73
N SER A 187 1.78 -7.80 -8.50
CA SER A 187 2.00 -8.14 -9.90
C SER A 187 1.81 -6.93 -10.82
N ALA A 188 2.87 -6.50 -11.50
CA ALA A 188 2.80 -5.45 -12.52
C ALA A 188 1.85 -5.85 -13.66
N LYS A 189 1.90 -7.11 -14.11
CA LYS A 189 1.01 -7.64 -15.14
C LYS A 189 -0.46 -7.46 -14.75
N LYS A 190 -0.81 -7.84 -13.52
CA LYS A 190 -2.18 -7.72 -13.02
C LYS A 190 -2.61 -6.26 -12.84
N MET A 191 -1.70 -5.41 -12.43
CA MET A 191 -1.97 -3.97 -12.36
C MET A 191 -2.24 -3.38 -13.75
N ARG A 192 -1.42 -3.71 -14.74
CA ARG A 192 -1.63 -3.25 -16.12
C ARG A 192 -2.97 -3.71 -16.70
N GLU A 193 -3.36 -4.97 -16.43
CA GLU A 193 -4.67 -5.50 -16.83
C GLU A 193 -5.84 -4.72 -16.19
N ASN A 194 -5.74 -4.40 -14.92
CA ASN A 194 -6.82 -3.76 -14.15
C ASN A 194 -6.86 -2.23 -14.29
N TYR A 195 -5.74 -1.59 -14.64
CA TYR A 195 -5.59 -0.13 -14.63
C TYR A 195 -5.04 0.43 -15.95
N GLU A 196 -5.53 -0.12 -17.07
CA GLU A 196 -5.26 0.38 -18.43
C GLU A 196 -3.76 0.58 -18.72
N GLY A 197 -2.95 -0.43 -18.39
CA GLY A 197 -1.51 -0.43 -18.65
C GLY A 197 -0.65 0.25 -17.59
N ASN A 198 -1.22 0.76 -16.51
CA ASN A 198 -0.49 1.50 -15.49
C ASN A 198 -0.07 0.63 -14.30
N VAL A 199 1.12 0.96 -13.74
CA VAL A 199 1.64 0.44 -12.48
C VAL A 199 1.88 1.62 -11.55
N PHE A 200 1.32 1.59 -10.35
CA PHE A 200 1.41 2.68 -9.38
C PHE A 200 1.33 2.18 -7.94
N SER A 201 1.80 2.98 -7.00
CA SER A 201 1.82 2.63 -5.59
C SER A 201 0.42 2.54 -4.99
N PRO A 202 0.12 1.48 -4.21
CA PRO A 202 -1.02 1.52 -3.31
C PRO A 202 -0.81 2.62 -2.26
N MET A 203 -1.90 3.15 -1.73
CA MET A 203 -1.87 4.04 -0.60
C MET A 203 -1.82 3.23 0.70
N GLY A 204 -0.77 3.42 1.49
CA GLY A 204 -0.46 2.51 2.58
C GLY A 204 -0.10 1.12 2.05
N CYS A 205 -0.62 0.06 2.67
CA CYS A 205 -0.23 -1.32 2.32
C CYS A 205 -1.07 -1.95 1.21
N ARG A 206 -2.31 -1.52 0.95
CA ARG A 206 -3.22 -2.24 0.03
C ARG A 206 -4.38 -1.40 -0.53
N SER A 207 -4.49 -0.11 -0.24
CA SER A 207 -5.57 0.72 -0.76
C SER A 207 -5.23 1.27 -2.13
N PHE A 208 -6.06 0.98 -3.12
CA PHE A 208 -5.96 1.57 -4.45
C PHE A 208 -7.02 2.64 -4.64
N LEU A 209 -6.60 3.78 -5.15
CA LEU A 209 -7.51 4.85 -5.50
C LEU A 209 -8.25 4.50 -6.80
N SER A 210 -9.51 4.92 -6.89
CA SER A 210 -10.27 4.83 -8.14
C SER A 210 -9.49 5.53 -9.26
N PRO A 211 -9.31 4.94 -10.45
CA PRO A 211 -8.62 5.58 -11.56
C PRO A 211 -9.25 6.93 -11.91
N TRP A 212 -8.39 7.91 -12.18
CA TRP A 212 -8.79 9.26 -12.54
C TRP A 212 -7.92 9.81 -13.67
N LYS A 213 -8.53 10.54 -14.59
CA LYS A 213 -7.87 11.22 -15.70
C LYS A 213 -8.05 12.72 -15.60
N ASP A 214 -7.02 13.47 -15.95
CA ASP A 214 -7.11 14.91 -16.09
C ASP A 214 -7.94 15.31 -17.34
N LYS A 215 -8.07 16.63 -17.57
CA LYS A 215 -8.82 17.15 -18.72
C LYS A 215 -8.20 16.80 -20.08
N GLU A 216 -6.91 16.52 -20.08
CA GLU A 216 -6.14 16.09 -21.25
C GLU A 216 -6.23 14.56 -21.49
N GLY A 217 -6.91 13.82 -20.59
CA GLY A 217 -7.08 12.37 -20.66
C GLY A 217 -5.93 11.55 -20.07
N ASN A 218 -4.95 12.19 -19.40
CA ASN A 218 -3.82 11.51 -18.78
C ASN A 218 -4.20 10.98 -17.40
N TYR A 219 -3.76 9.77 -17.11
CA TYR A 219 -3.89 9.20 -15.76
C TYR A 219 -3.00 9.94 -14.76
N LYS A 220 -3.54 10.13 -13.56
CA LYS A 220 -2.80 10.63 -12.41
C LYS A 220 -3.00 9.69 -11.23
N PHE A 221 -1.92 9.09 -10.76
CA PHE A 221 -1.94 8.20 -9.60
C PHE A 221 -1.28 8.82 -8.37
N GLU A 222 -0.30 9.69 -8.56
CA GLU A 222 0.39 10.41 -7.49
C GLU A 222 -0.30 11.71 -7.11
N GLY A 223 -0.07 12.18 -5.88
CA GLY A 223 -0.66 13.42 -5.38
C GLY A 223 -2.18 13.34 -5.27
N ARG A 224 -2.71 12.15 -4.98
CA ARG A 224 -4.14 11.88 -4.75
C ARG A 224 -4.33 11.24 -3.37
N PHE A 225 -5.57 11.14 -2.91
CA PHE A 225 -5.86 10.68 -1.55
C PHE A 225 -7.22 10.00 -1.44
N ASN A 226 -7.39 9.28 -0.33
CA ASN A 226 -8.66 8.70 0.08
C ASN A 226 -9.32 9.62 1.11
N GLN A 227 -10.59 9.96 0.91
CA GLN A 227 -11.35 10.80 1.85
C GLN A 227 -11.76 10.04 3.11
N GLY A 228 -11.85 8.71 3.03
CA GLY A 228 -12.18 7.88 4.16
C GLY A 228 -12.70 6.51 3.78
N VAL A 229 -12.77 5.64 4.79
CA VAL A 229 -13.27 4.26 4.69
C VAL A 229 -14.39 4.08 5.70
N VAL A 230 -15.48 3.44 5.28
CA VAL A 230 -16.52 2.89 6.15
C VAL A 230 -16.59 1.40 5.90
N SER A 231 -16.51 0.59 6.96
CA SER A 231 -16.45 -0.88 6.84
C SER A 231 -17.74 -1.53 7.32
N LEU A 232 -18.29 -2.38 6.47
CA LEU A 232 -19.47 -3.20 6.72
C LEU A 232 -19.12 -4.36 7.65
N ASN A 233 -19.94 -4.57 8.70
CA ASN A 233 -19.94 -5.77 9.52
C ASN A 233 -20.93 -6.78 8.93
N LEU A 234 -20.49 -7.57 7.96
CA LEU A 234 -21.34 -8.56 7.28
C LEU A 234 -21.83 -9.68 8.21
N PRO A 235 -21.00 -10.22 9.14
CA PRO A 235 -21.47 -11.19 10.12
C PRO A 235 -22.64 -10.70 10.96
N GLN A 236 -22.65 -9.45 11.38
CA GLN A 236 -23.77 -8.91 12.17
C GLN A 236 -25.08 -8.91 11.39
N ILE A 237 -25.03 -8.56 10.10
CA ILE A 237 -26.21 -8.61 9.21
C ILE A 237 -26.73 -10.04 9.14
N SER A 238 -25.85 -11.02 8.99
CA SER A 238 -26.21 -12.44 8.90
C SER A 238 -26.75 -12.99 10.20
N ILE A 239 -26.23 -12.57 11.36
CA ILE A 239 -26.78 -12.94 12.69
C ILE A 239 -28.21 -12.42 12.84
N ILE A 240 -28.48 -11.18 12.43
CA ILE A 240 -29.82 -10.56 12.50
C ILE A 240 -30.79 -11.23 11.51
N ALA A 241 -30.29 -11.67 10.37
CA ALA A 241 -31.07 -12.40 9.38
C ALA A 241 -31.49 -13.79 9.87
N ASP A 242 -30.73 -14.40 10.77
CA ASP A 242 -31.03 -15.68 11.42
C ASP A 242 -31.26 -16.84 10.42
N GLY A 243 -30.37 -16.95 9.42
CA GLY A 243 -30.43 -17.96 8.38
C GLY A 243 -31.41 -17.68 7.22
N ASP A 244 -32.18 -16.60 7.32
CA ASP A 244 -33.06 -16.15 6.25
C ASP A 244 -32.28 -15.33 5.22
N GLU A 245 -32.08 -15.91 4.03
CA GLU A 245 -31.31 -15.29 2.96
C GLU A 245 -32.01 -14.07 2.35
N GLU A 246 -33.34 -14.06 2.20
CA GLU A 246 -34.07 -12.91 1.67
C GLU A 246 -33.93 -11.71 2.62
N LYS A 247 -34.16 -11.95 3.91
CA LYS A 247 -33.95 -10.96 4.95
C LYS A 247 -32.50 -10.47 5.03
N PHE A 248 -31.54 -11.34 4.78
CA PHE A 248 -30.11 -10.92 4.70
C PHE A 248 -29.90 -9.89 3.60
N TRP A 249 -30.41 -10.12 2.39
CA TRP A 249 -30.25 -9.18 1.29
C TRP A 249 -30.95 -7.84 1.55
N ASP A 250 -32.13 -7.85 2.15
CA ASP A 250 -32.84 -6.61 2.52
C ASP A 250 -32.08 -5.80 3.56
N LEU A 251 -31.59 -6.45 4.62
CA LEU A 251 -30.74 -5.82 5.64
C LEU A 251 -29.42 -5.30 5.06
N LEU A 252 -28.85 -6.03 4.12
CA LEU A 252 -27.61 -5.59 3.45
C LEU A 252 -27.85 -4.29 2.67
N GLU A 253 -28.95 -4.17 1.94
CA GLU A 253 -29.28 -2.92 1.23
C GLU A 253 -29.43 -1.73 2.21
N GLU A 254 -30.16 -1.93 3.30
CA GLU A 254 -30.32 -0.90 4.35
C GLU A 254 -28.94 -0.45 4.89
N ARG A 255 -28.05 -1.40 5.21
CA ARG A 255 -26.70 -1.09 5.72
C ARG A 255 -25.78 -0.44 4.69
N LEU A 256 -25.95 -0.78 3.41
CA LEU A 256 -25.24 -0.14 2.32
C LEU A 256 -25.62 1.34 2.18
N GLU A 257 -26.89 1.69 2.29
CA GLU A 257 -27.33 3.09 2.27
C GLU A 257 -26.75 3.86 3.49
N LEU A 258 -26.76 3.28 4.68
CA LEU A 258 -26.11 3.89 5.86
C LEU A 258 -24.61 4.10 5.65
N CYS A 259 -23.91 3.16 5.00
CA CYS A 259 -22.50 3.31 4.67
C CYS A 259 -22.28 4.44 3.66
N LYS A 260 -23.17 4.58 2.66
CA LYS A 260 -23.14 5.69 1.70
C LYS A 260 -23.30 7.03 2.41
N GLU A 261 -24.31 7.16 3.27
CA GLU A 261 -24.55 8.37 4.05
C GLU A 261 -23.32 8.74 4.90
N ALA A 262 -22.73 7.77 5.60
CA ALA A 262 -21.53 7.99 6.41
C ALA A 262 -20.31 8.43 5.58
N LEU A 263 -20.12 7.87 4.38
CA LEU A 263 -19.09 8.29 3.45
C LEU A 263 -19.36 9.70 2.91
N MET A 264 -20.62 10.01 2.58
CA MET A 264 -21.02 11.35 2.13
C MET A 264 -20.88 12.40 3.23
N CYS A 265 -21.14 12.08 4.49
CA CYS A 265 -20.88 12.98 5.62
C CYS A 265 -19.39 13.38 5.68
N ARG A 266 -18.47 12.42 5.43
CA ARG A 266 -17.03 12.73 5.35
C ARG A 266 -16.71 13.66 4.19
N HIS A 267 -17.29 13.39 3.04
CA HIS A 267 -17.13 14.23 1.85
C HIS A 267 -17.60 15.67 2.11
N TYR A 268 -18.81 15.83 2.64
CA TYR A 268 -19.38 17.15 2.93
C TYR A 268 -18.58 17.90 4.02
N ALA A 269 -18.03 17.20 5.00
CA ALA A 269 -17.20 17.81 6.03
C ALA A 269 -15.87 18.39 5.48
N LEU A 270 -15.41 17.94 4.32
CA LEU A 270 -14.21 18.44 3.68
C LEU A 270 -14.48 19.61 2.73
N LEU A 271 -15.72 19.76 2.24
CA LEU A 271 -16.07 20.86 1.34
C LEU A 271 -15.89 22.22 2.01
N GLY A 272 -15.40 23.18 1.26
CA GLY A 272 -15.13 24.52 1.76
C GLY A 272 -13.82 24.65 2.54
N THR A 273 -13.07 23.55 2.76
CA THR A 273 -11.77 23.58 3.43
C THR A 273 -10.76 24.41 2.64
N TYR A 274 -10.04 25.30 3.32
CA TYR A 274 -8.99 26.10 2.72
C TYR A 274 -7.63 25.39 2.74
N SER A 275 -6.82 25.67 1.75
CA SER A 275 -5.45 25.11 1.62
C SER A 275 -4.55 25.42 2.82
N ASP A 276 -4.88 26.44 3.59
CA ASP A 276 -4.17 26.88 4.80
C ASP A 276 -4.28 25.91 5.97
N ILE A 277 -5.29 25.04 5.99
CA ILE A 277 -5.50 24.05 7.05
C ILE A 277 -4.32 23.06 7.12
N SER A 278 -3.80 22.66 5.97
CA SER A 278 -2.63 21.78 5.89
C SER A 278 -1.75 22.17 4.69
N PRO A 279 -0.88 23.17 4.85
CA PRO A 279 -0.04 23.67 3.77
C PRO A 279 0.83 22.59 3.12
N ILE A 280 1.33 21.62 3.91
CA ILE A 280 2.16 20.53 3.38
C ILE A 280 1.42 19.69 2.32
N HIS A 281 0.14 19.40 2.53
CA HIS A 281 -0.68 18.66 1.59
C HIS A 281 -1.09 19.52 0.39
N TRP A 282 -1.57 20.74 0.64
CA TRP A 282 -2.32 21.49 -0.35
C TRP A 282 -1.52 22.58 -1.06
N GLN A 283 -0.48 23.14 -0.43
CA GLN A 283 0.31 24.25 -0.99
C GLN A 283 1.72 23.80 -1.40
N TYR A 284 2.34 22.88 -0.66
CA TYR A 284 3.76 22.56 -0.83
C TYR A 284 4.04 21.27 -1.61
N GLY A 285 2.99 20.61 -2.09
CA GLY A 285 3.11 19.61 -3.14
C GLY A 285 3.16 18.15 -2.67
N ALA A 286 2.82 17.83 -1.41
CA ALA A 286 2.61 16.44 -1.04
C ALA A 286 1.43 15.82 -1.81
N ILE A 287 0.36 16.60 -2.02
CA ILE A 287 -0.78 16.23 -2.86
C ILE A 287 -0.88 17.19 -4.06
N THR A 288 -0.89 18.51 -3.79
CA THR A 288 -1.08 19.52 -4.82
C THR A 288 -0.35 20.82 -4.45
N ARG A 289 -0.41 21.81 -5.35
CA ARG A 289 0.18 23.17 -5.19
C ARG A 289 -0.88 24.23 -5.40
N LEU A 290 -1.84 24.30 -4.48
CA LEU A 290 -2.83 25.37 -4.43
C LEU A 290 -2.21 26.66 -3.89
N ASN A 291 -2.79 27.79 -4.25
CA ASN A 291 -2.45 29.06 -3.63
C ASN A 291 -2.98 29.13 -2.19
N LYS A 292 -2.35 29.97 -1.36
CA LYS A 292 -2.85 30.26 -0.04
C LYS A 292 -4.27 30.84 -0.12
N GLY A 293 -5.18 30.36 0.75
CA GLY A 293 -6.59 30.78 0.75
C GLY A 293 -7.45 30.15 -0.36
N GLU A 294 -6.91 29.28 -1.18
CA GLU A 294 -7.67 28.53 -2.20
C GLU A 294 -8.37 27.33 -1.55
N LYS A 295 -9.63 27.06 -1.95
CA LYS A 295 -10.38 25.89 -1.46
C LYS A 295 -9.93 24.61 -2.15
N ILE A 296 -10.01 23.48 -1.41
CA ILE A 296 -9.63 22.16 -1.92
C ILE A 296 -10.75 21.46 -2.69
N ASP A 297 -11.92 22.05 -2.84
CA ASP A 297 -13.15 21.41 -3.35
C ASP A 297 -12.94 20.70 -4.68
N LYS A 298 -12.14 21.28 -5.59
CA LYS A 298 -11.80 20.63 -6.89
C LYS A 298 -11.05 19.30 -6.76
N LEU A 299 -10.45 19.03 -5.59
CA LEU A 299 -9.74 17.78 -5.30
C LEU A 299 -10.67 16.72 -4.66
N LEU A 300 -11.89 17.12 -4.32
CA LEU A 300 -12.90 16.25 -3.74
C LEU A 300 -13.90 15.76 -4.78
N MET A 301 -13.99 16.44 -5.94
CA MET A 301 -14.96 16.19 -7.00
C MET A 301 -14.39 15.35 -8.13
N ASP A 302 -15.26 14.95 -9.04
CA ASP A 302 -14.96 14.29 -10.33
C ASP A 302 -14.08 13.04 -10.22
N GLY A 303 -14.11 12.36 -9.05
CA GLY A 303 -13.33 11.16 -8.80
C GLY A 303 -11.83 11.40 -8.55
N TYR A 304 -11.37 12.65 -8.39
CA TYR A 304 -9.97 12.94 -8.06
C TYR A 304 -9.51 12.27 -6.77
N SER A 305 -10.31 12.27 -5.74
CA SER A 305 -10.12 11.51 -4.50
C SER A 305 -11.14 10.37 -4.40
N THR A 306 -10.89 9.43 -3.50
CA THR A 306 -11.66 8.19 -3.39
C THR A 306 -12.36 8.09 -2.04
N LEU A 307 -13.58 7.55 -2.04
CA LEU A 307 -14.34 7.10 -0.88
C LEU A 307 -14.38 5.57 -0.93
N SER A 308 -14.04 4.89 0.15
CA SER A 308 -13.91 3.44 0.15
C SER A 308 -14.97 2.77 1.01
N LEU A 309 -15.69 1.81 0.43
CA LEU A 309 -16.52 0.87 1.16
C LEU A 309 -15.67 -0.34 1.53
N GLY A 310 -15.44 -0.55 2.83
CA GLY A 310 -14.78 -1.73 3.37
C GLY A 310 -15.76 -2.81 3.76
N TYR A 311 -15.30 -4.04 3.94
CA TYR A 311 -16.12 -5.16 4.40
C TYR A 311 -15.29 -6.17 5.18
N ILE A 312 -15.95 -6.89 6.10
CA ILE A 312 -15.33 -7.89 6.98
C ILE A 312 -16.25 -9.10 7.08
N GLY A 313 -15.68 -10.30 7.11
CA GLY A 313 -16.35 -11.51 7.54
C GLY A 313 -17.15 -12.23 6.46
N ILE A 314 -16.65 -12.31 5.23
CA ILE A 314 -17.27 -13.13 4.16
C ILE A 314 -17.39 -14.60 4.61
N TYR A 315 -16.38 -15.13 5.31
CA TYR A 315 -16.42 -16.50 5.82
C TYR A 315 -17.59 -16.72 6.79
N GLU A 316 -17.68 -15.89 7.82
CA GLU A 316 -18.73 -16.00 8.85
C GLU A 316 -20.12 -15.78 8.27
N THR A 317 -20.26 -14.82 7.35
CA THR A 317 -21.50 -14.52 6.64
C THR A 317 -21.97 -15.72 5.82
N THR A 318 -21.08 -16.31 5.04
CA THR A 318 -21.40 -17.49 4.23
C THR A 318 -21.80 -18.66 5.14
N LYS A 319 -21.09 -18.85 6.25
CA LYS A 319 -21.40 -19.92 7.19
C LYS A 319 -22.73 -19.75 7.89
N LEU A 320 -23.12 -18.53 8.23
CA LEU A 320 -24.42 -18.23 8.84
C LEU A 320 -25.59 -18.41 7.87
N ILE A 321 -25.44 -18.03 6.62
CA ILE A 321 -26.52 -18.05 5.63
C ILE A 321 -26.62 -19.40 4.90
N LYS A 322 -25.49 -20.03 4.57
CA LYS A 322 -25.43 -21.29 3.81
C LYS A 322 -25.06 -22.52 4.64
N GLY A 323 -24.67 -22.36 5.90
CA GLY A 323 -24.25 -23.46 6.75
C GLY A 323 -22.87 -24.04 6.43
N VAL A 324 -22.19 -23.55 5.38
CA VAL A 324 -20.90 -24.07 4.87
C VAL A 324 -19.86 -22.96 4.75
N SER A 325 -18.58 -23.35 4.67
CA SER A 325 -17.51 -22.39 4.39
C SER A 325 -17.62 -21.85 2.97
N HIS A 326 -17.15 -20.60 2.78
CA HIS A 326 -17.04 -19.99 1.45
C HIS A 326 -15.99 -20.68 0.55
N THR A 327 -15.18 -21.59 1.09
CA THR A 327 -14.24 -22.41 0.31
C THR A 327 -14.91 -23.61 -0.37
N THR A 328 -16.12 -23.98 0.04
CA THR A 328 -16.93 -24.99 -0.66
C THR A 328 -17.54 -24.41 -1.95
N GLU A 329 -17.97 -25.27 -2.87
CA GLU A 329 -18.55 -24.81 -4.14
C GLU A 329 -19.80 -23.93 -3.94
N GLU A 330 -20.73 -24.37 -3.06
CA GLU A 330 -21.93 -23.62 -2.73
C GLU A 330 -21.61 -22.31 -2.02
N GLY A 331 -20.75 -22.37 -1.00
CA GLY A 331 -20.34 -21.18 -0.25
C GLY A 331 -19.58 -20.17 -1.11
N ARG A 332 -18.73 -20.65 -2.03
CA ARG A 332 -18.00 -19.79 -2.98
C ARG A 332 -18.97 -19.06 -3.92
N LYS A 333 -19.98 -19.74 -4.42
CA LYS A 333 -21.00 -19.12 -5.29
C LYS A 333 -21.69 -17.96 -4.59
N PHE A 334 -22.18 -18.17 -3.37
CA PHE A 334 -22.82 -17.14 -2.56
C PHE A 334 -21.84 -15.99 -2.21
N ALA A 335 -20.62 -16.31 -1.80
CA ALA A 335 -19.61 -15.32 -1.45
C ALA A 335 -19.23 -14.42 -2.64
N LEU A 336 -19.08 -14.98 -3.84
CA LEU A 336 -18.82 -14.20 -5.05
C LEU A 336 -20.03 -13.36 -5.48
N GLU A 337 -21.25 -13.85 -5.30
CA GLU A 337 -22.47 -13.09 -5.54
C GLU A 337 -22.54 -11.88 -4.59
N LEU A 338 -22.27 -12.08 -3.30
CA LEU A 338 -22.19 -11.01 -2.31
C LEU A 338 -21.12 -9.98 -2.69
N MET A 339 -19.93 -10.41 -3.04
CA MET A 339 -18.86 -9.51 -3.47
C MET A 339 -19.22 -8.71 -4.72
N LYS A 340 -19.85 -9.35 -5.68
CA LYS A 340 -20.34 -8.69 -6.89
C LYS A 340 -21.39 -7.63 -6.56
N LYS A 341 -22.37 -7.94 -5.68
CA LYS A 341 -23.36 -6.99 -5.18
C LYS A 341 -22.69 -5.77 -4.54
N LEU A 342 -21.70 -5.96 -3.67
CA LEU A 342 -20.96 -4.86 -3.05
C LEU A 342 -20.25 -3.98 -4.09
N ASN A 343 -19.59 -4.61 -5.06
CA ASN A 343 -18.87 -3.88 -6.12
C ASN A 343 -19.82 -3.13 -7.07
N ASP A 344 -20.94 -3.72 -7.42
CA ASP A 344 -21.94 -3.07 -8.28
C ASP A 344 -22.61 -1.89 -7.55
N THR A 345 -22.79 -2.00 -6.23
CA THR A 345 -23.28 -0.90 -5.40
C THR A 345 -22.32 0.31 -5.41
N VAL A 346 -21.02 0.10 -5.22
CA VAL A 346 -20.06 1.23 -5.30
C VAL A 346 -19.96 1.83 -6.70
N LYS A 347 -20.11 1.01 -7.75
CA LYS A 347 -20.22 1.51 -9.14
C LYS A 347 -21.46 2.36 -9.36
N LYS A 348 -22.60 1.95 -8.79
CA LYS A 348 -23.87 2.70 -8.81
C LYS A 348 -23.65 4.06 -8.12
N TRP A 349 -23.09 4.08 -6.91
CA TRP A 349 -22.80 5.33 -6.19
C TRP A 349 -21.88 6.27 -6.97
N LYS A 350 -20.82 5.71 -7.59
CA LYS A 350 -19.94 6.49 -8.47
C LYS A 350 -20.69 7.15 -9.61
N LYS A 351 -21.60 6.42 -10.26
CA LYS A 351 -22.41 6.93 -11.37
C LYS A 351 -23.40 8.02 -10.92
N GLU A 352 -24.02 7.83 -9.75
CA GLU A 352 -25.03 8.76 -9.21
C GLU A 352 -24.42 10.07 -8.74
N THR A 353 -23.23 10.01 -8.15
CA THR A 353 -22.61 11.17 -7.47
C THR A 353 -21.50 11.85 -8.28
N GLY A 354 -20.92 11.17 -9.26
CA GLY A 354 -19.70 11.60 -9.95
C GLY A 354 -18.43 11.51 -9.10
N LEU A 355 -18.51 10.98 -7.85
CA LEU A 355 -17.38 10.85 -6.95
C LEU A 355 -16.65 9.52 -7.16
N GLY A 356 -15.39 9.46 -6.75
CA GLY A 356 -14.60 8.23 -6.78
C GLY A 356 -14.99 7.30 -5.64
N PHE A 357 -15.71 6.21 -5.93
CA PHE A 357 -15.98 5.13 -4.97
C PHE A 357 -15.22 3.87 -5.34
N ALA A 358 -14.81 3.09 -4.34
CA ALA A 358 -14.14 1.82 -4.54
C ALA A 358 -14.49 0.80 -3.44
N LEU A 359 -14.58 -0.48 -3.81
CA LEU A 359 -14.74 -1.57 -2.86
C LEU A 359 -13.38 -2.00 -2.32
N TYR A 360 -13.20 -1.97 -1.02
CA TYR A 360 -11.92 -2.14 -0.36
C TYR A 360 -11.89 -3.35 0.57
N GLY A 361 -11.01 -4.30 0.30
CA GLY A 361 -10.69 -5.40 1.22
C GLY A 361 -9.97 -4.84 2.46
N THR A 362 -10.74 -4.30 3.39
CA THR A 362 -10.25 -3.55 4.55
C THR A 362 -9.13 -4.29 5.29
N PRO A 363 -8.02 -3.63 5.67
CA PRO A 363 -6.95 -4.24 6.48
C PRO A 363 -7.45 -4.78 7.81
N ALA A 364 -8.51 -4.16 8.29
CA ALA A 364 -9.26 -4.54 9.48
C ALA A 364 -8.49 -4.49 10.81
N GLU A 365 -7.20 -4.37 10.83
CA GLU A 365 -6.36 -4.28 12.05
C GLU A 365 -7.06 -4.75 13.36
N SER A 366 -7.50 -3.84 14.23
CA SER A 366 -8.31 -4.17 15.41
C SER A 366 -9.81 -4.38 15.12
N LEU A 367 -10.29 -4.09 13.92
CA LEU A 367 -11.72 -4.05 13.59
C LEU A 367 -12.36 -5.45 13.59
N CYS A 368 -11.63 -6.47 13.13
CA CYS A 368 -12.07 -7.87 13.18
C CYS A 368 -12.36 -8.33 14.61
N TYR A 369 -11.49 -7.97 15.55
CA TYR A 369 -11.67 -8.23 16.97
C TYR A 369 -12.84 -7.42 17.54
N ARG A 370 -12.87 -6.13 17.26
CA ARG A 370 -13.88 -5.21 17.82
C ARG A 370 -15.30 -5.59 17.41
N PHE A 371 -15.52 -5.93 16.13
CA PHE A 371 -16.82 -6.36 15.64
C PHE A 371 -17.26 -7.66 16.30
N ALA A 372 -16.40 -8.67 16.34
CA ALA A 372 -16.73 -9.95 16.96
C ALA A 372 -17.03 -9.82 18.46
N ARG A 373 -16.30 -8.95 19.18
CA ARG A 373 -16.55 -8.68 20.58
C ARG A 373 -17.92 -8.02 20.81
N ILE A 374 -18.21 -6.95 20.07
CA ILE A 374 -19.49 -6.24 20.20
C ILE A 374 -20.65 -7.17 19.87
N ASP A 375 -20.53 -7.97 18.81
CA ASP A 375 -21.59 -8.89 18.41
C ASP A 375 -21.76 -10.03 19.42
N LYS A 376 -20.67 -10.51 20.02
CA LYS A 376 -20.75 -11.48 21.13
C LYS A 376 -21.43 -10.91 22.36
N GLU A 377 -21.17 -9.66 22.72
CA GLU A 377 -21.85 -8.96 23.81
C GLU A 377 -23.34 -8.79 23.53
N LYS A 378 -23.70 -8.51 22.28
CA LYS A 378 -25.08 -8.23 21.88
C LYS A 378 -25.93 -9.48 21.59
N PHE A 379 -25.36 -10.49 20.97
CA PHE A 379 -26.06 -11.68 20.47
C PHE A 379 -25.66 -12.99 21.14
N GLY A 380 -24.67 -12.94 22.06
CA GLY A 380 -24.16 -14.12 22.72
C GLY A 380 -23.10 -14.87 21.94
N THR A 381 -22.74 -16.05 22.46
CA THR A 381 -21.73 -16.92 21.86
C THR A 381 -22.34 -17.78 20.77
N ILE A 382 -21.92 -17.57 19.52
CA ILE A 382 -22.32 -18.35 18.37
C ILE A 382 -21.11 -19.15 17.92
N LYS A 383 -21.24 -20.49 17.84
CA LYS A 383 -20.16 -21.42 17.51
C LYS A 383 -19.59 -21.11 16.13
N ASP A 384 -18.26 -21.11 16.02
CA ASP A 384 -17.48 -20.81 14.80
C ASP A 384 -17.63 -19.38 14.25
N ILE A 385 -18.37 -18.52 14.95
CA ILE A 385 -18.64 -17.12 14.58
C ILE A 385 -18.06 -16.20 15.67
N THR A 386 -18.82 -15.96 16.75
CA THR A 386 -18.41 -15.01 17.80
C THR A 386 -17.54 -15.64 18.88
N ASP A 387 -17.48 -16.97 18.99
CA ASP A 387 -16.65 -17.72 19.94
C ASP A 387 -15.15 -17.60 19.64
N LYS A 388 -14.78 -17.36 18.40
CA LYS A 388 -13.38 -17.18 17.99
C LYS A 388 -12.74 -15.92 18.58
N GLY A 389 -13.52 -14.93 19.00
CA GLY A 389 -13.03 -13.63 19.45
C GLY A 389 -12.57 -12.68 18.33
N TYR A 390 -12.70 -13.09 17.08
CA TYR A 390 -12.42 -12.27 15.89
C TYR A 390 -13.29 -12.73 14.70
N TYR A 391 -13.50 -11.84 13.74
CA TYR A 391 -14.02 -12.17 12.42
C TYR A 391 -12.89 -12.29 11.41
N THR A 392 -13.09 -13.14 10.43
CA THR A 392 -12.13 -13.29 9.33
C THR A 392 -12.06 -11.98 8.54
N ASN A 393 -10.84 -11.57 8.23
CA ASN A 393 -10.62 -10.33 7.50
C ASN A 393 -11.17 -10.44 6.08
N SER A 394 -11.97 -9.46 5.68
CA SER A 394 -12.55 -9.33 4.34
C SER A 394 -13.02 -10.67 3.75
N TYR A 395 -12.36 -11.16 2.69
CA TYR A 395 -12.68 -12.40 1.96
C TYR A 395 -11.75 -13.58 2.30
N HIS A 396 -10.79 -13.41 3.20
CA HIS A 396 -9.75 -14.41 3.45
C HIS A 396 -10.33 -15.77 3.85
N VAL A 397 -9.61 -16.83 3.50
CA VAL A 397 -9.86 -18.16 4.05
C VAL A 397 -9.60 -18.14 5.55
N ASP A 398 -10.50 -18.73 6.35
CA ASP A 398 -10.33 -18.83 7.81
C ASP A 398 -9.04 -19.61 8.12
N VAL A 399 -8.22 -19.07 9.02
CA VAL A 399 -6.89 -19.62 9.34
C VAL A 399 -6.92 -21.04 9.90
N ARG A 400 -8.08 -21.55 10.31
CA ARG A 400 -8.27 -22.92 10.77
C ARG A 400 -8.50 -23.92 9.63
N GLU A 401 -8.79 -23.43 8.41
CA GLU A 401 -8.98 -24.29 7.26
C GLU A 401 -7.65 -24.78 6.71
N LYS A 402 -7.59 -26.09 6.40
CA LYS A 402 -6.40 -26.71 5.82
C LYS A 402 -6.41 -26.52 4.31
N ILE A 403 -5.70 -25.52 3.85
CA ILE A 403 -5.54 -25.21 2.43
C ILE A 403 -4.06 -24.95 2.15
N ASN A 404 -3.54 -25.42 1.02
CA ASN A 404 -2.17 -25.09 0.64
C ASN A 404 -2.06 -23.68 0.03
N ALA A 405 -0.85 -23.13 -0.04
CA ALA A 405 -0.60 -21.76 -0.48
C ALA A 405 -1.14 -21.46 -1.90
N PHE A 406 -0.97 -22.42 -2.84
CA PHE A 406 -1.40 -22.23 -4.24
C PHE A 406 -2.92 -22.22 -4.37
N ASP A 407 -3.60 -23.15 -3.72
CA ASP A 407 -5.06 -23.21 -3.73
C ASP A 407 -5.67 -22.02 -3.02
N LYS A 408 -5.06 -21.56 -1.91
CA LYS A 408 -5.48 -20.34 -1.20
C LYS A 408 -5.35 -19.11 -2.10
N LEU A 409 -4.20 -18.91 -2.75
CA LEU A 409 -3.99 -17.79 -3.68
C LEU A 409 -4.96 -17.85 -4.86
N LYS A 410 -5.15 -19.02 -5.45
CA LYS A 410 -6.10 -19.22 -6.54
C LYS A 410 -7.53 -18.86 -6.12
N PHE A 411 -7.95 -19.32 -4.96
CA PHE A 411 -9.28 -19.03 -4.41
C PHE A 411 -9.42 -17.52 -4.11
N GLU A 412 -8.51 -16.93 -3.33
CA GLU A 412 -8.60 -15.54 -2.91
C GLU A 412 -8.43 -14.55 -4.06
N SER A 413 -7.73 -14.92 -5.14
CA SER A 413 -7.52 -14.06 -6.32
C SER A 413 -8.84 -13.64 -7.00
N GLU A 414 -9.88 -14.46 -6.93
CA GLU A 414 -11.19 -14.14 -7.49
C GLU A 414 -11.84 -12.97 -6.74
N PHE A 415 -11.71 -12.95 -5.43
CA PHE A 415 -12.22 -11.89 -4.56
C PHE A 415 -11.38 -10.61 -4.69
N GLN A 416 -10.07 -10.75 -4.84
CA GLN A 416 -9.17 -9.61 -5.11
C GLN A 416 -9.57 -8.87 -6.39
N ASN A 417 -9.88 -9.59 -7.46
CA ASN A 417 -10.31 -9.00 -8.73
C ASN A 417 -11.59 -8.15 -8.61
N ILE A 418 -12.46 -8.47 -7.65
CA ILE A 418 -13.70 -7.73 -7.40
C ILE A 418 -13.44 -6.52 -6.47
N SER A 419 -12.44 -6.60 -5.60
CA SER A 419 -12.08 -5.54 -4.64
C SER A 419 -11.27 -4.43 -5.32
N THR A 420 -11.94 -3.58 -6.09
CA THR A 420 -11.34 -2.53 -6.94
C THR A 420 -10.59 -1.45 -6.16
N GLY A 421 -10.89 -1.27 -4.87
CA GLY A 421 -10.21 -0.37 -3.95
C GLY A 421 -9.01 -0.98 -3.24
N GLY A 422 -8.63 -2.18 -3.65
CA GLY A 422 -7.47 -2.89 -3.13
C GLY A 422 -7.77 -4.01 -2.15
N ALA A 423 -6.83 -4.92 -2.08
CA ALA A 423 -6.88 -6.11 -1.24
C ALA A 423 -5.46 -6.69 -1.08
N ILE A 424 -5.30 -7.63 -0.16
CA ILE A 424 -4.06 -8.38 0.06
C ILE A 424 -4.42 -9.80 0.48
N SER A 425 -3.61 -10.78 0.11
CA SER A 425 -3.68 -12.15 0.65
C SER A 425 -2.47 -12.43 1.53
N TYR A 426 -2.69 -13.10 2.64
CA TYR A 426 -1.64 -13.58 3.54
C TYR A 426 -1.47 -15.07 3.36
N ILE A 427 -0.25 -15.47 3.08
CA ILE A 427 0.12 -16.88 2.91
C ILE A 427 1.04 -17.27 4.05
N GLU A 428 0.55 -18.16 4.91
CA GLU A 428 1.36 -18.77 5.95
C GLU A 428 2.20 -19.88 5.34
N ILE A 429 3.52 -19.79 5.49
CA ILE A 429 4.47 -20.77 5.02
C ILE A 429 5.38 -21.22 6.18
N PRO A 430 5.88 -22.46 6.15
CA PRO A 430 6.88 -22.89 7.12
C PRO A 430 8.18 -22.09 6.96
N ASN A 431 9.12 -22.26 7.86
CA ASN A 431 10.44 -21.62 7.73
C ASN A 431 11.14 -22.12 6.44
N MET A 432 11.24 -21.23 5.46
CA MET A 432 11.81 -21.47 4.14
C MET A 432 13.26 -20.97 4.00
N SER A 433 13.93 -20.60 5.08
CA SER A 433 15.29 -20.03 5.05
C SER A 433 16.31 -20.91 4.33
N ASN A 434 16.11 -22.23 4.33
CA ASN A 434 16.98 -23.21 3.68
C ASN A 434 16.47 -23.67 2.30
N ASN A 435 15.34 -23.16 1.82
CA ASN A 435 14.76 -23.52 0.52
C ASN A 435 14.08 -22.31 -0.11
N LEU A 436 14.87 -21.29 -0.43
CA LEU A 436 14.37 -20.03 -1.01
C LEU A 436 13.83 -20.20 -2.44
N GLU A 437 14.23 -21.25 -3.15
CA GLU A 437 13.73 -21.52 -4.51
C GLU A 437 12.28 -22.00 -4.51
N ALA A 438 11.83 -22.60 -3.40
CA ALA A 438 10.45 -23.05 -3.25
C ALA A 438 9.52 -21.92 -2.77
N LEU A 439 10.09 -20.82 -2.28
CA LEU A 439 9.36 -19.60 -1.88
C LEU A 439 9.17 -18.66 -3.05
#